data_0365f659f6a40559648628f1941d96bd
#
_entry.id   0365f659f6a40559648628f1941d96bd
#
_cell.length_a   1.000
_cell.length_b   1.000
_cell.length_c   1.000
_cell.angle_alpha   90.00
_cell.angle_beta   90.00
_cell.angle_gamma   90.00
#
_symmetry.space_group_name_H-M   'P 1'
#
loop_
_entity.id
_entity.type
_entity.pdbx_description
1 polymer ?
#
loop_
_entity_poly.entity_id
_entity_poly.type
_entity_poly.pdbx_seq_one_letter_code
_entity_poly.pdbx_strand_id
1 'polypeptide(L)'
;MLNRKIKIGLGQLLVEGGEPERNLTRAMEMIKSAAAQACDIILLPECLDLAWTHPSAKRETQPIPGPFSDQLCREAKRHKIYICAGLTENDKGKVYNSAVFINAAGEVLLKYHKINLLAVEQEYYAVGDRLTVVETPFGTIGVNICADNYMDGLAIGHTLGRMGARIILSPSSWTVDYSLTERDDPYGEKWLKPYTLLAKLYNLVMVGTTSVGVIVGGPYEGKKMIGCSLVVGPQGIITQGQFNEFAGQLIISEFTIPAQEIQGTGFGDKIAEQEKIKSQLKLNSIVK
;
A
#
# COMPACT_ATOMS: atom_id res chain seq x y z
N MET A 1 13.75 7.09 23.00
CA MET A 1 14.14 6.86 21.59
C MET A 1 13.94 8.18 20.84
N LEU A 2 14.95 8.62 20.09
CA LEU A 2 14.89 9.87 19.33
C LEU A 2 13.75 9.81 18.31
N ASN A 3 12.91 10.84 18.29
CA ASN A 3 11.91 11.08 17.26
C ASN A 3 12.62 11.18 15.89
N ARG A 4 12.73 10.08 15.16
CA ARG A 4 13.38 10.06 13.85
C ARG A 4 12.41 10.57 12.79
N LYS A 5 12.84 11.54 12.01
CA LYS A 5 12.15 11.93 10.78
C LYS A 5 12.44 10.93 9.68
N ILE A 6 11.44 10.67 8.85
CA ILE A 6 11.54 9.86 7.65
C ILE A 6 10.91 10.61 6.47
N LYS A 7 11.48 10.44 5.29
CA LYS A 7 10.94 10.96 4.05
C LYS A 7 10.54 9.80 3.12
N ILE A 8 9.27 9.70 2.78
CA ILE A 8 8.73 8.65 1.92
C ILE A 8 8.23 9.26 0.62
N GLY A 9 8.65 8.67 -0.51
CA GLY A 9 8.09 8.94 -1.82
C GLY A 9 6.90 8.00 -2.09
N LEU A 10 5.76 8.57 -2.51
CA LEU A 10 4.62 7.82 -3.02
C LEU A 10 4.67 7.93 -4.54
N GLY A 11 5.07 6.85 -5.20
CA GLY A 11 5.22 6.80 -6.66
C GLY A 11 3.89 6.47 -7.34
N GLN A 12 3.04 7.46 -7.49
CA GLN A 12 1.73 7.35 -8.12
C GLN A 12 1.89 7.24 -9.64
N LEU A 13 2.03 6.02 -10.16
CA LEU A 13 2.33 5.80 -11.58
C LEU A 13 1.09 5.45 -12.42
N LEU A 14 1.21 5.69 -13.75
CA LEU A 14 0.38 5.00 -14.74
C LEU A 14 0.85 3.55 -14.86
N VAL A 15 -0.05 2.60 -14.63
CA VAL A 15 0.17 1.16 -14.81
C VAL A 15 -0.71 0.69 -15.96
N GLU A 16 -0.07 0.28 -17.07
CA GLU A 16 -0.75 -0.21 -18.27
C GLU A 16 -0.87 -1.74 -18.23
N GLY A 17 -2.05 -2.25 -18.56
CA GLY A 17 -2.32 -3.68 -18.56
C GLY A 17 -1.45 -4.45 -19.57
N GLY A 18 -0.70 -5.46 -19.09
CA GLY A 18 0.12 -6.31 -19.94
C GLY A 18 1.36 -5.65 -20.56
N GLU A 19 1.81 -4.52 -20.01
CA GLU A 19 2.97 -3.76 -20.52
C GLU A 19 4.10 -3.66 -19.47
N PRO A 20 4.66 -4.82 -19.03
CA PRO A 20 5.58 -4.85 -17.89
C PRO A 20 6.84 -4.02 -18.10
N GLU A 21 7.43 -4.00 -19.29
CA GLU A 21 8.65 -3.22 -19.56
C GLU A 21 8.39 -1.71 -19.45
N ARG A 22 7.25 -1.24 -19.95
CA ARG A 22 6.86 0.17 -19.86
C ARG A 22 6.55 0.57 -18.43
N ASN A 23 5.85 -0.27 -17.70
CA ASN A 23 5.50 -0.06 -16.30
C ASN A 23 6.75 -0.04 -15.41
N LEU A 24 7.67 -0.99 -15.61
CA LEU A 24 8.93 -1.04 -14.89
C LEU A 24 9.84 0.16 -15.23
N THR A 25 9.86 0.60 -16.49
CA THR A 25 10.59 1.81 -16.87
C THR A 25 10.10 3.03 -16.10
N ARG A 26 8.77 3.23 -15.99
CA ARG A 26 8.19 4.32 -15.18
C ARG A 26 8.52 4.16 -13.70
N ALA A 27 8.49 2.93 -13.18
CA ALA A 27 8.86 2.66 -11.79
C ALA A 27 10.33 3.03 -11.52
N MET A 28 11.25 2.69 -12.40
CA MET A 28 12.67 3.05 -12.28
C MET A 28 12.90 4.56 -12.32
N GLU A 29 12.20 5.29 -13.21
CA GLU A 29 12.24 6.75 -13.24
C GLU A 29 11.71 7.37 -11.94
N MET A 30 10.65 6.80 -11.39
CA MET A 30 10.07 7.24 -10.12
C MET A 30 11.02 6.98 -8.94
N ILE A 31 11.67 5.82 -8.89
CA ILE A 31 12.69 5.47 -7.88
C ILE A 31 13.86 6.46 -7.95
N LYS A 32 14.38 6.72 -9.15
CA LYS A 32 15.46 7.70 -9.38
C LYS A 32 15.05 9.09 -8.89
N SER A 33 13.82 9.51 -9.17
CA SER A 33 13.29 10.82 -8.76
C SER A 33 13.13 10.93 -7.25
N ALA A 34 12.66 9.87 -6.60
CA ALA A 34 12.54 9.81 -5.13
C ALA A 34 13.92 9.88 -4.44
N ALA A 35 14.89 9.14 -4.96
CA ALA A 35 16.26 9.17 -4.46
C ALA A 35 16.91 10.54 -4.63
N ALA A 36 16.69 11.21 -5.76
CA ALA A 36 17.18 12.58 -6.02
C ALA A 36 16.59 13.60 -5.03
N GLN A 37 15.40 13.33 -4.48
CA GLN A 37 14.77 14.13 -3.44
C GLN A 37 15.10 13.66 -2.01
N ALA A 38 16.09 12.79 -1.87
CA ALA A 38 16.53 12.22 -0.59
C ALA A 38 15.42 11.51 0.20
N CYS A 39 14.55 10.76 -0.50
CA CYS A 39 13.62 9.87 0.16
C CYS A 39 14.35 8.67 0.75
N ASP A 40 13.95 8.27 1.95
CA ASP A 40 14.45 7.06 2.61
C ASP A 40 13.80 5.80 2.00
N ILE A 41 12.51 5.89 1.70
CA ILE A 41 11.69 4.82 1.13
C ILE A 41 10.89 5.37 -0.05
N ILE A 42 10.68 4.55 -1.08
CA ILE A 42 9.64 4.75 -2.08
C ILE A 42 8.62 3.62 -2.00
N LEU A 43 7.34 3.98 -2.00
CA LEU A 43 6.21 3.06 -2.12
C LEU A 43 5.63 3.18 -3.53
N LEU A 44 5.54 2.05 -4.24
CA LEU A 44 5.01 1.91 -5.59
C LEU A 44 3.66 1.16 -5.56
N PRO A 45 2.81 1.27 -6.61
CA PRO A 45 1.49 0.66 -6.62
C PRO A 45 1.47 -0.87 -6.60
N GLU A 46 0.28 -1.42 -6.40
CA GLU A 46 -0.08 -2.84 -6.50
C GLU A 46 0.01 -3.31 -7.96
N CYS A 47 0.51 -4.55 -8.17
CA CYS A 47 0.62 -5.20 -9.49
C CYS A 47 1.20 -4.25 -10.55
N LEU A 48 2.25 -3.52 -10.19
CA LEU A 48 2.82 -2.47 -11.05
C LEU A 48 3.42 -3.01 -12.36
N ASP A 49 3.69 -4.30 -12.42
CA ASP A 49 4.22 -5.02 -13.58
C ASP A 49 3.14 -5.25 -14.66
N LEU A 50 2.07 -5.97 -14.32
CA LEU A 50 1.07 -6.45 -15.29
C LEU A 50 -0.30 -5.76 -15.19
N ALA A 51 -0.49 -4.87 -14.23
CA ALA A 51 -1.73 -4.27 -13.77
C ALA A 51 -2.67 -5.24 -13.04
N TRP A 52 -3.38 -4.67 -12.08
CA TRP A 52 -4.30 -5.40 -11.20
C TRP A 52 -5.45 -6.06 -12.00
N THR A 53 -5.60 -7.38 -11.84
CA THR A 53 -6.59 -8.22 -12.52
C THR A 53 -6.53 -8.22 -14.06
N HIS A 54 -5.41 -7.80 -14.66
CA HIS A 54 -5.24 -7.91 -16.10
C HIS A 54 -5.02 -9.38 -16.51
N PRO A 55 -5.61 -9.85 -17.65
CA PRO A 55 -5.51 -11.25 -18.07
C PRO A 55 -4.09 -11.78 -18.30
N SER A 56 -3.10 -10.90 -18.55
CA SER A 56 -1.68 -11.28 -18.68
C SER A 56 -1.12 -11.91 -17.39
N ALA A 57 -1.69 -11.60 -16.22
CA ALA A 57 -1.30 -12.21 -14.95
C ALA A 57 -1.35 -13.74 -14.96
N LYS A 58 -2.20 -14.34 -15.81
CA LYS A 58 -2.29 -15.80 -15.93
C LYS A 58 -1.13 -16.44 -16.71
N ARG A 59 -0.32 -15.66 -17.44
CA ARG A 59 0.70 -16.17 -18.38
C ARG A 59 2.08 -15.54 -18.23
N GLU A 60 2.15 -14.31 -17.76
CA GLU A 60 3.37 -13.49 -17.83
C GLU A 60 3.98 -13.20 -16.46
N THR A 61 3.37 -13.73 -15.39
CA THR A 61 3.87 -13.61 -14.03
C THR A 61 5.26 -14.25 -13.88
N GLN A 62 6.12 -13.58 -13.13
CA GLN A 62 7.47 -14.02 -12.84
C GLN A 62 7.59 -14.50 -11.38
N PRO A 63 8.57 -15.36 -11.04
CA PRO A 63 8.85 -15.66 -9.65
C PRO A 63 9.45 -14.47 -8.91
N ILE A 64 9.42 -14.52 -7.59
CA ILE A 64 10.17 -13.61 -6.69
C ILE A 64 11.05 -14.47 -5.76
N PRO A 65 12.40 -14.42 -5.88
CA PRO A 65 13.23 -13.62 -6.80
C PRO A 65 13.04 -13.98 -8.28
N GLY A 66 13.17 -12.99 -9.14
CA GLY A 66 13.05 -13.14 -10.58
C GLY A 66 13.22 -11.83 -11.34
N PRO A 67 13.10 -11.82 -12.66
CA PRO A 67 13.50 -10.70 -13.51
C PRO A 67 12.95 -9.34 -13.06
N PHE A 68 11.68 -9.27 -12.66
CA PHE A 68 11.05 -8.01 -12.25
C PHE A 68 11.55 -7.55 -10.87
N SER A 69 11.55 -8.42 -9.87
CA SER A 69 12.07 -8.10 -8.55
C SER A 69 13.56 -7.78 -8.56
N ASP A 70 14.36 -8.47 -9.41
CA ASP A 70 15.78 -8.22 -9.53
C ASP A 70 16.12 -6.85 -10.12
N GLN A 71 15.26 -6.31 -11.00
CA GLN A 71 15.39 -4.92 -11.46
C GLN A 71 15.18 -3.94 -10.32
N LEU A 72 14.14 -4.13 -9.51
CA LEU A 72 13.88 -3.29 -8.33
C LEU A 72 15.04 -3.39 -7.31
N CYS A 73 15.58 -4.59 -7.08
CA CYS A 73 16.74 -4.80 -6.20
C CYS A 73 18.00 -4.05 -6.70
N ARG A 74 18.25 -4.07 -8.02
CA ARG A 74 19.35 -3.29 -8.62
C ARG A 74 19.18 -1.79 -8.43
N GLU A 75 17.97 -1.27 -8.63
CA GLU A 75 17.68 0.17 -8.47
C GLU A 75 17.71 0.59 -6.99
N ALA A 76 17.24 -0.24 -6.07
CA ALA A 76 17.36 -0.01 -4.64
C ALA A 76 18.83 0.16 -4.22
N LYS A 77 19.69 -0.76 -4.66
CA LYS A 77 21.14 -0.71 -4.41
C LYS A 77 21.81 0.48 -5.09
N ARG A 78 21.49 0.74 -6.37
CA ARG A 78 22.06 1.83 -7.16
C ARG A 78 21.78 3.19 -6.55
N HIS A 79 20.56 3.40 -6.09
CA HIS A 79 20.08 4.68 -5.57
C HIS A 79 20.13 4.76 -4.03
N LYS A 80 20.51 3.68 -3.35
CA LYS A 80 20.60 3.58 -1.88
C LYS A 80 19.28 3.95 -1.20
N ILE A 81 18.17 3.52 -1.77
CA ILE A 81 16.82 3.79 -1.29
C ILE A 81 16.09 2.48 -0.98
N TYR A 82 15.23 2.46 0.03
CA TYR A 82 14.34 1.33 0.26
C TYR A 82 13.16 1.39 -0.72
N ILE A 83 12.72 0.24 -1.21
CA ILE A 83 11.59 0.13 -2.16
C ILE A 83 10.54 -0.81 -1.60
N CYS A 84 9.29 -0.37 -1.55
CA CYS A 84 8.13 -1.25 -1.41
C CYS A 84 7.32 -1.20 -2.72
N ALA A 85 7.03 -2.37 -3.29
CA ALA A 85 6.37 -2.46 -4.59
C ALA A 85 5.42 -3.66 -4.67
N GLY A 86 4.26 -3.47 -5.30
CA GLY A 86 3.34 -4.55 -5.64
C GLY A 86 3.71 -5.19 -6.97
N LEU A 87 3.76 -6.52 -7.03
CA LEU A 87 4.07 -7.32 -8.22
C LEU A 87 3.08 -8.47 -8.33
N THR A 88 2.89 -8.98 -9.55
CA THR A 88 2.26 -10.28 -9.76
C THR A 88 3.33 -11.38 -9.71
N GLU A 89 3.08 -12.43 -8.93
CA GLU A 89 4.08 -13.48 -8.69
C GLU A 89 3.57 -14.86 -9.08
N ASN A 90 4.43 -15.66 -9.71
CA ASN A 90 4.24 -17.11 -9.82
C ASN A 90 5.09 -17.80 -8.75
N ASP A 91 4.45 -18.30 -7.70
CA ASP A 91 5.11 -19.13 -6.70
C ASP A 91 4.59 -20.57 -6.81
N LYS A 92 5.44 -21.48 -7.28
CA LYS A 92 5.16 -22.92 -7.42
C LYS A 92 3.88 -23.22 -8.19
N GLY A 93 3.65 -22.48 -9.27
CA GLY A 93 2.50 -22.66 -10.15
C GLY A 93 1.20 -22.00 -9.69
N LYS A 94 1.23 -21.27 -8.57
CA LYS A 94 0.14 -20.40 -8.14
C LYS A 94 0.48 -18.95 -8.43
N VAL A 95 -0.48 -18.19 -8.90
CA VAL A 95 -0.34 -16.75 -9.11
C VAL A 95 -0.79 -16.01 -7.87
N TYR A 96 0.02 -15.06 -7.41
CA TYR A 96 -0.27 -14.22 -6.25
C TYR A 96 -0.21 -12.72 -6.60
N ASN A 97 -1.04 -11.96 -5.95
CA ASN A 97 -0.88 -10.52 -5.81
C ASN A 97 0.09 -10.31 -4.65
N SER A 98 1.32 -9.94 -4.97
CA SER A 98 2.46 -9.92 -4.03
C SER A 98 2.97 -8.51 -3.79
N ALA A 99 3.58 -8.29 -2.66
CA ALA A 99 4.38 -7.10 -2.39
C ALA A 99 5.76 -7.50 -1.89
N VAL A 100 6.77 -6.73 -2.31
CA VAL A 100 8.15 -6.87 -1.83
C VAL A 100 8.59 -5.61 -1.11
N PHE A 101 9.38 -5.77 -0.05
CA PHE A 101 10.08 -4.66 0.59
C PHE A 101 11.58 -4.94 0.53
N ILE A 102 12.30 -4.04 -0.13
CA ILE A 102 13.71 -4.18 -0.52
C ILE A 102 14.52 -3.10 0.23
N ASN A 103 15.67 -3.48 0.79
CA ASN A 103 16.56 -2.53 1.46
C ASN A 103 17.48 -1.79 0.48
N ALA A 104 18.19 -0.79 0.99
CA ALA A 104 19.14 0.01 0.22
C ALA A 104 20.41 -0.76 -0.25
N ALA A 105 20.59 -2.01 0.18
CA ALA A 105 21.60 -2.92 -0.35
C ALA A 105 21.10 -3.77 -1.53
N GLY A 106 19.79 -3.68 -1.84
CA GLY A 106 19.12 -4.45 -2.89
C GLY A 106 18.71 -5.85 -2.44
N GLU A 107 18.50 -6.05 -1.14
CA GLU A 107 18.06 -7.33 -0.58
C GLU A 107 16.57 -7.28 -0.28
N VAL A 108 15.81 -8.31 -0.65
CA VAL A 108 14.40 -8.47 -0.31
C VAL A 108 14.30 -8.84 1.18
N LEU A 109 13.84 -7.88 1.99
CA LEU A 109 13.66 -8.08 3.44
C LEU A 109 12.33 -8.77 3.76
N LEU A 110 11.30 -8.53 2.95
CA LEU A 110 9.96 -9.05 3.16
C LEU A 110 9.29 -9.29 1.81
N LYS A 111 8.60 -10.43 1.70
CA LYS A 111 7.65 -10.76 0.64
C LYS A 111 6.30 -11.06 1.29
N TYR A 112 5.24 -10.51 0.74
CA TYR A 112 3.88 -10.65 1.22
C TYR A 112 2.95 -11.05 0.08
N HIS A 113 2.07 -12.00 0.30
CA HIS A 113 0.96 -12.35 -0.58
C HIS A 113 -0.35 -11.80 0.00
N LYS A 114 -1.12 -11.10 -0.81
CA LYS A 114 -2.40 -10.51 -0.42
C LYS A 114 -3.34 -11.56 0.16
N ILE A 115 -3.90 -11.29 1.33
CA ILE A 115 -4.80 -12.19 2.04
C ILE A 115 -6.26 -11.87 1.72
N ASN A 116 -6.65 -10.59 1.78
CA ASN A 116 -8.02 -10.18 1.52
C ASN A 116 -8.26 -9.90 0.04
N LEU A 117 -8.52 -10.96 -0.73
CA LEU A 117 -8.85 -10.87 -2.16
C LEU A 117 -10.32 -10.48 -2.34
N LEU A 118 -10.57 -9.49 -3.21
CA LEU A 118 -11.93 -9.23 -3.70
C LEU A 118 -12.43 -10.40 -4.55
N ALA A 119 -13.75 -10.57 -4.67
CA ALA A 119 -14.34 -11.65 -5.46
C ALA A 119 -13.78 -11.70 -6.90
N VAL A 120 -13.58 -10.53 -7.52
CA VAL A 120 -13.01 -10.40 -8.87
C VAL A 120 -11.54 -10.82 -8.95
N GLU A 121 -10.79 -10.76 -7.87
CA GLU A 121 -9.38 -11.16 -7.82
C GLU A 121 -9.19 -12.68 -7.75
N GLN A 122 -10.17 -13.41 -7.22
CA GLN A 122 -10.08 -14.86 -6.99
C GLN A 122 -9.94 -15.67 -8.28
N GLU A 123 -10.29 -15.11 -9.43
CA GLU A 123 -10.04 -15.71 -10.74
C GLU A 123 -8.57 -15.61 -11.19
N TYR A 124 -7.81 -14.70 -10.57
CA TYR A 124 -6.43 -14.35 -10.96
C TYR A 124 -5.42 -14.79 -9.93
N TYR A 125 -5.73 -14.66 -8.64
CA TYR A 125 -4.77 -14.78 -7.56
C TYR A 125 -5.21 -15.78 -6.50
N ALA A 126 -4.23 -16.50 -5.96
CA ALA A 126 -4.40 -17.32 -4.77
C ALA A 126 -4.29 -16.45 -3.51
N VAL A 127 -5.00 -16.87 -2.45
CA VAL A 127 -4.99 -16.21 -1.14
C VAL A 127 -3.64 -16.43 -0.45
N GLY A 128 -3.06 -15.36 0.10
CA GLY A 128 -1.87 -15.41 0.95
C GLY A 128 -2.14 -16.07 2.31
N ASP A 129 -1.09 -16.58 2.95
CA ASP A 129 -1.20 -17.37 4.18
C ASP A 129 -0.31 -16.87 5.33
N ARG A 130 0.39 -15.74 5.16
CA ARG A 130 1.35 -15.25 6.14
C ARG A 130 1.32 -13.74 6.30
N LEU A 131 1.50 -13.31 7.56
CA LEU A 131 1.78 -11.93 7.93
C LEU A 131 3.17 -11.87 8.54
N THR A 132 3.94 -10.84 8.19
CA THR A 132 5.25 -10.60 8.78
C THR A 132 5.54 -9.11 8.89
N VAL A 133 6.45 -8.77 9.78
CA VAL A 133 7.03 -7.43 9.93
C VAL A 133 8.54 -7.55 9.86
N VAL A 134 9.22 -6.46 9.53
CA VAL A 134 10.67 -6.43 9.47
C VAL A 134 11.23 -5.23 10.23
N GLU A 135 12.30 -5.46 11.00
CA GLU A 135 13.05 -4.41 11.67
C GLU A 135 13.92 -3.65 10.68
N THR A 136 13.87 -2.34 10.74
CA THR A 136 14.66 -1.44 9.89
C THR A 136 15.24 -0.29 10.70
N PRO A 137 16.17 0.50 10.13
CA PRO A 137 16.60 1.75 10.77
C PRO A 137 15.48 2.75 11.03
N PHE A 138 14.31 2.55 10.42
CA PHE A 138 13.11 3.39 10.59
C PHE A 138 12.11 2.77 11.60
N GLY A 139 12.50 1.73 12.31
CA GLY A 139 11.65 0.92 13.16
C GLY A 139 11.00 -0.24 12.39
N THR A 140 10.05 -0.88 13.02
CA THR A 140 9.35 -2.05 12.47
C THR A 140 8.40 -1.63 11.36
N ILE A 141 8.57 -2.23 10.18
CA ILE A 141 7.74 -2.00 8.98
C ILE A 141 6.84 -3.22 8.75
N GLY A 142 5.54 -2.98 8.56
CA GLY A 142 4.57 -3.96 8.05
C GLY A 142 4.22 -3.66 6.60
N VAL A 143 3.81 -4.70 5.87
CA VAL A 143 3.30 -4.57 4.50
C VAL A 143 1.97 -5.30 4.39
N ASN A 144 1.00 -4.66 3.76
CA ASN A 144 -0.25 -5.26 3.30
C ASN A 144 -0.61 -4.68 1.92
N ILE A 145 -1.70 -5.13 1.29
CA ILE A 145 -2.03 -4.72 -0.07
C ILE A 145 -3.49 -4.28 -0.15
N CYS A 146 -3.74 -3.03 -0.56
CA CYS A 146 -5.03 -2.53 -1.03
C CYS A 146 -6.23 -2.95 -0.14
N ALA A 147 -7.04 -3.92 -0.59
CA ALA A 147 -8.25 -4.39 0.10
C ALA A 147 -8.00 -5.06 1.46
N ASP A 148 -6.75 -5.40 1.81
CA ASP A 148 -6.39 -5.79 3.18
C ASP A 148 -6.73 -4.69 4.20
N ASN A 149 -6.91 -3.45 3.72
CA ASN A 149 -7.29 -2.30 4.54
C ASN A 149 -8.79 -1.97 4.47
N TYR A 150 -9.63 -2.80 3.84
CA TYR A 150 -11.07 -2.61 3.98
C TYR A 150 -11.51 -2.83 5.43
N MET A 151 -12.65 -2.25 5.80
CA MET A 151 -13.15 -2.39 7.17
C MET A 151 -13.41 -3.85 7.59
N ASP A 152 -13.76 -4.72 6.64
CA ASP A 152 -13.92 -6.17 6.84
C ASP A 152 -12.59 -6.94 6.84
N GLY A 153 -11.55 -6.41 6.17
CA GLY A 153 -10.17 -6.93 6.17
C GLY A 153 -9.27 -6.37 7.27
N LEU A 154 -9.77 -5.50 8.13
CA LEU A 154 -8.98 -4.72 9.08
C LEU A 154 -8.19 -5.56 10.10
N ALA A 155 -8.59 -6.82 10.32
CA ALA A 155 -7.86 -7.78 11.15
C ALA A 155 -6.38 -7.93 10.74
N ILE A 156 -6.05 -7.76 9.45
CA ILE A 156 -4.68 -7.81 8.93
C ILE A 156 -3.87 -6.64 9.49
N GLY A 157 -4.38 -5.43 9.37
CA GLY A 157 -3.75 -4.23 9.93
C GLY A 157 -3.63 -4.27 11.46
N HIS A 158 -4.66 -4.78 12.14
CA HIS A 158 -4.62 -5.02 13.59
C HIS A 158 -3.50 -5.99 13.98
N THR A 159 -3.32 -7.06 13.23
CA THR A 159 -2.25 -8.02 13.48
C THR A 159 -0.87 -7.40 13.28
N LEU A 160 -0.65 -6.69 12.19
CA LEU A 160 0.62 -5.99 11.93
C LEU A 160 0.94 -4.96 13.04
N GLY A 161 -0.05 -4.18 13.48
CA GLY A 161 0.12 -3.25 14.61
C GLY A 161 0.50 -3.97 15.90
N ARG A 162 -0.13 -5.11 16.22
CA ARG A 162 0.21 -5.94 17.40
C ARG A 162 1.58 -6.59 17.29
N MET A 163 2.06 -6.87 16.08
CA MET A 163 3.43 -7.33 15.81
C MET A 163 4.46 -6.21 15.95
N GLY A 164 4.01 -4.96 16.18
CA GLY A 164 4.87 -3.83 16.46
C GLY A 164 5.16 -2.93 15.27
N ALA A 165 4.43 -3.07 14.15
CA ALA A 165 4.60 -2.17 13.02
C ALA A 165 4.37 -0.71 13.43
N ARG A 166 5.31 0.15 13.09
CA ARG A 166 5.24 1.61 13.28
C ARG A 166 4.83 2.32 12.00
N ILE A 167 5.12 1.69 10.87
CA ILE A 167 4.69 2.11 9.54
C ILE A 167 4.13 0.87 8.84
N ILE A 168 2.97 0.99 8.22
CA ILE A 168 2.42 -0.03 7.33
C ILE A 168 2.41 0.56 5.92
N LEU A 169 3.12 -0.11 5.00
CA LEU A 169 3.21 0.25 3.59
C LEU A 169 2.18 -0.57 2.80
N SER A 170 1.35 0.09 2.01
CA SER A 170 0.27 -0.55 1.26
C SER A 170 0.30 -0.17 -0.22
N PRO A 171 0.97 -0.98 -1.08
CA PRO A 171 0.74 -0.92 -2.50
C PRO A 171 -0.75 -1.10 -2.82
N SER A 172 -1.30 -0.26 -3.70
CA SER A 172 -2.74 -0.23 -3.94
C SER A 172 -3.10 0.04 -5.40
N SER A 173 -4.33 -0.36 -5.78
CA SER A 173 -4.95 -0.09 -7.07
C SER A 173 -6.39 0.39 -6.84
N TRP A 174 -6.52 1.61 -6.31
CA TRP A 174 -7.80 2.18 -5.92
C TRP A 174 -8.60 2.59 -7.14
N THR A 175 -9.65 1.87 -7.41
CA THR A 175 -10.46 1.98 -8.61
C THR A 175 -11.79 2.67 -8.34
N VAL A 176 -12.21 3.52 -9.26
CA VAL A 176 -13.50 4.21 -9.28
C VAL A 176 -14.17 4.08 -10.64
N ASP A 177 -15.47 4.39 -10.71
CA ASP A 177 -16.17 4.45 -11.98
C ASP A 177 -15.65 5.61 -12.84
N TYR A 178 -15.65 5.42 -14.16
CA TYR A 178 -15.10 6.41 -15.09
C TYR A 178 -15.74 7.79 -14.97
N SER A 179 -17.04 7.83 -14.67
CA SER A 179 -17.79 9.07 -14.51
C SER A 179 -17.47 9.89 -13.26
N LEU A 180 -16.69 9.31 -12.30
CA LEU A 180 -16.37 10.04 -11.07
C LEU A 180 -15.48 11.25 -11.36
N THR A 181 -15.92 12.42 -10.90
CA THR A 181 -15.16 13.69 -11.02
C THR A 181 -14.93 14.35 -9.66
N GLU A 182 -15.36 13.72 -8.59
CA GLU A 182 -15.22 14.21 -7.23
C GLU A 182 -13.75 14.26 -6.82
N ARG A 183 -13.29 15.41 -6.33
CA ARG A 183 -11.87 15.65 -6.04
C ARG A 183 -11.60 15.74 -4.55
N ASP A 184 -12.56 16.18 -3.76
CA ASP A 184 -12.37 16.41 -2.32
C ASP A 184 -12.49 15.13 -1.51
N ASP A 185 -13.40 14.24 -1.89
CA ASP A 185 -13.56 12.90 -1.29
C ASP A 185 -13.73 11.82 -2.37
N PRO A 186 -12.68 11.55 -3.15
CA PRO A 186 -12.75 10.72 -4.34
C PRO A 186 -13.12 9.26 -4.06
N TYR A 187 -12.97 8.81 -2.81
CA TYR A 187 -13.19 7.43 -2.42
C TYR A 187 -14.27 7.25 -1.32
N GLY A 188 -14.95 8.31 -0.89
CA GLY A 188 -16.01 8.22 0.11
C GLY A 188 -15.53 7.63 1.43
N GLU A 189 -14.45 8.15 2.01
CA GLU A 189 -13.81 7.68 3.25
C GLU A 189 -13.33 6.21 3.23
N LYS A 190 -13.47 5.50 2.11
CA LYS A 190 -13.18 4.06 1.99
C LYS A 190 -11.78 3.68 2.48
N TRP A 191 -10.79 4.53 2.23
CA TRP A 191 -9.41 4.35 2.64
C TRP A 191 -9.05 5.17 3.87
N LEU A 192 -9.55 6.39 3.96
CA LEU A 192 -9.23 7.29 5.06
C LEU A 192 -9.71 6.74 6.41
N LYS A 193 -10.92 6.18 6.46
CA LYS A 193 -11.50 5.67 7.70
C LYS A 193 -10.71 4.51 8.33
N PRO A 194 -10.42 3.40 7.62
CA PRO A 194 -9.61 2.31 8.17
C PRO A 194 -8.17 2.74 8.48
N TYR A 195 -7.55 3.59 7.65
CA TYR A 195 -6.22 4.12 7.92
C TYR A 195 -6.18 4.94 9.20
N THR A 196 -7.14 5.83 9.39
CA THR A 196 -7.27 6.65 10.61
C THR A 196 -7.49 5.78 11.84
N LEU A 197 -8.30 4.73 11.73
CA LEU A 197 -8.59 3.82 12.84
C LEU A 197 -7.31 3.09 13.30
N LEU A 198 -6.57 2.49 12.36
CA LEU A 198 -5.33 1.78 12.67
C LEU A 198 -4.24 2.72 13.20
N ALA A 199 -4.07 3.87 12.55
CA ALA A 199 -3.07 4.86 12.94
C ALA A 199 -3.30 5.35 14.39
N LYS A 200 -4.52 5.67 14.75
CA LYS A 200 -4.88 6.10 16.11
C LYS A 200 -4.73 4.99 17.15
N LEU A 201 -5.21 3.77 16.80
CA LEU A 201 -5.24 2.67 17.76
C LEU A 201 -3.83 2.20 18.14
N TYR A 202 -2.93 2.13 17.17
CA TYR A 202 -1.58 1.58 17.35
C TYR A 202 -0.47 2.62 17.39
N ASN A 203 -0.81 3.91 17.31
CA ASN A 203 0.15 4.99 17.20
C ASN A 203 1.16 4.74 16.06
N LEU A 204 0.67 4.41 14.88
CA LEU A 204 1.46 4.10 13.69
C LEU A 204 1.11 5.00 12.51
N VAL A 205 1.88 4.91 11.42
CA VAL A 205 1.59 5.61 10.17
C VAL A 205 1.18 4.59 9.08
N MET A 206 0.03 4.84 8.46
CA MET A 206 -0.44 4.12 7.28
C MET A 206 -0.02 4.88 6.02
N VAL A 207 0.59 4.18 5.06
CA VAL A 207 1.04 4.75 3.79
C VAL A 207 0.46 3.92 2.65
N GLY A 208 -0.43 4.50 1.87
CA GLY A 208 -1.03 3.87 0.69
C GLY A 208 -0.68 4.59 -0.59
N THR A 209 -0.12 3.88 -1.56
CA THR A 209 0.17 4.41 -2.89
C THR A 209 -0.65 3.66 -3.93
N THR A 210 -1.39 4.41 -4.74
CA THR A 210 -2.20 3.86 -5.83
C THR A 210 -1.72 4.36 -7.19
N SER A 211 -2.11 3.66 -8.25
CA SER A 211 -1.86 4.03 -9.64
C SER A 211 -2.83 5.11 -10.14
N VAL A 212 -2.61 5.54 -11.37
CA VAL A 212 -3.47 6.45 -12.14
C VAL A 212 -3.78 5.85 -13.51
N GLY A 213 -4.77 6.38 -14.20
CA GLY A 213 -5.11 6.06 -15.57
C GLY A 213 -6.35 5.19 -15.73
N VAL A 214 -6.78 5.05 -16.98
CA VAL A 214 -7.92 4.21 -17.36
C VAL A 214 -7.47 2.75 -17.37
N ILE A 215 -8.31 1.87 -16.83
CA ILE A 215 -8.05 0.43 -16.81
C ILE A 215 -8.38 -0.14 -18.18
N VAL A 216 -7.42 -0.81 -18.78
CA VAL A 216 -7.53 -1.50 -20.07
C VAL A 216 -7.38 -3.00 -19.82
N GLY A 217 -8.36 -3.78 -20.27
CA GLY A 217 -8.42 -5.22 -20.07
C GLY A 217 -8.87 -5.64 -18.66
N GLY A 218 -9.31 -6.88 -18.56
CA GLY A 218 -9.80 -7.46 -17.32
C GLY A 218 -11.22 -7.02 -16.93
N PRO A 219 -11.68 -7.47 -15.75
CA PRO A 219 -13.09 -7.28 -15.33
C PRO A 219 -13.49 -5.84 -15.01
N TYR A 220 -12.50 -4.95 -14.82
CA TYR A 220 -12.74 -3.53 -14.55
C TYR A 220 -12.35 -2.62 -15.71
N GLU A 221 -12.26 -3.18 -16.91
CA GLU A 221 -12.04 -2.38 -18.13
C GLU A 221 -13.03 -1.22 -18.22
N GLY A 222 -12.54 -0.05 -18.58
CA GLY A 222 -13.33 1.18 -18.66
C GLY A 222 -13.51 1.93 -17.34
N LYS A 223 -13.13 1.35 -16.18
CA LYS A 223 -12.97 2.11 -14.94
C LYS A 223 -11.64 2.86 -14.93
N LYS A 224 -11.39 3.66 -13.90
CA LYS A 224 -10.14 4.43 -13.80
C LYS A 224 -9.58 4.41 -12.38
N MET A 225 -8.29 4.72 -12.30
CA MET A 225 -7.56 5.00 -11.07
C MET A 225 -7.17 6.48 -11.09
N ILE A 226 -7.39 7.17 -10.01
CA ILE A 226 -7.36 8.65 -9.96
C ILE A 226 -6.30 9.18 -8.99
N GLY A 227 -5.38 8.34 -8.56
CA GLY A 227 -4.38 8.74 -7.60
C GLY A 227 -4.96 9.01 -6.20
N CYS A 228 -4.68 10.18 -5.64
CA CYS A 228 -5.06 10.54 -4.27
C CYS A 228 -4.43 9.60 -3.21
N SER A 229 -3.21 9.14 -3.47
CA SER A 229 -2.42 8.34 -2.52
C SER A 229 -2.35 9.04 -1.16
N LEU A 230 -2.27 8.26 -0.06
CA LEU A 230 -2.55 8.75 1.28
C LEU A 230 -1.46 8.37 2.29
N VAL A 231 -1.10 9.31 3.15
CA VAL A 231 -0.32 9.07 4.38
C VAL A 231 -1.13 9.55 5.56
N VAL A 232 -1.43 8.65 6.49
CA VAL A 232 -2.25 8.94 7.67
C VAL A 232 -1.50 8.54 8.93
N GLY A 233 -1.34 9.49 9.83
CA GLY A 233 -0.74 9.27 11.15
C GLY A 233 -1.78 9.30 12.27
N PRO A 234 -1.34 9.17 13.53
CA PRO A 234 -2.24 9.17 14.70
C PRO A 234 -3.08 10.46 14.82
N GLN A 235 -2.59 11.57 14.28
CA GLN A 235 -3.25 12.88 14.33
C GLN A 235 -4.14 13.15 13.10
N GLY A 236 -4.17 12.26 12.11
CA GLY A 236 -4.94 12.41 10.88
C GLY A 236 -4.08 12.37 9.62
N ILE A 237 -4.57 12.97 8.54
CA ILE A 237 -3.87 13.02 7.26
C ILE A 237 -2.57 13.80 7.40
N ILE A 238 -1.45 13.18 7.02
CA ILE A 238 -0.13 13.84 6.91
C ILE A 238 0.05 14.36 5.48
N THR A 239 -0.29 13.53 4.49
CA THR A 239 -0.14 13.85 3.07
C THR A 239 -1.23 13.17 2.27
N GLN A 240 -1.78 13.90 1.29
CA GLN A 240 -2.71 13.37 0.30
C GLN A 240 -2.25 13.80 -1.09
N GLY A 241 -2.21 12.84 -2.02
CA GLY A 241 -1.92 13.11 -3.42
C GLY A 241 -3.06 13.84 -4.12
N GLN A 242 -2.73 14.52 -5.20
CA GLN A 242 -3.74 15.19 -6.02
C GLN A 242 -4.54 14.18 -6.82
N PHE A 243 -5.77 14.55 -7.13
CA PHE A 243 -6.60 13.89 -8.14
C PHE A 243 -5.89 13.96 -9.49
N ASN A 244 -5.59 12.81 -10.07
CA ASN A 244 -4.85 12.71 -11.33
C ASN A 244 -5.31 11.47 -12.12
N GLU A 245 -5.86 11.68 -13.30
CA GLU A 245 -6.42 10.62 -14.14
C GLU A 245 -5.47 10.15 -15.25
N PHE A 246 -4.36 10.86 -15.51
CA PHE A 246 -3.62 10.67 -16.74
C PHE A 246 -2.13 10.42 -16.59
N ALA A 247 -1.48 11.07 -15.65
CA ALA A 247 -0.03 11.07 -15.55
C ALA A 247 0.44 10.69 -14.15
N GLY A 248 1.55 10.00 -14.09
CA GLY A 248 2.19 9.68 -12.81
C GLY A 248 2.69 10.92 -12.08
N GLN A 249 2.77 10.82 -10.76
CA GLN A 249 3.29 11.87 -9.88
C GLN A 249 4.06 11.25 -8.72
N LEU A 250 5.24 11.81 -8.43
CA LEU A 250 5.93 11.54 -7.18
C LEU A 250 5.42 12.50 -6.10
N ILE A 251 4.83 11.95 -5.06
CA ILE A 251 4.37 12.72 -3.89
C ILE A 251 5.37 12.48 -2.77
N ILE A 252 5.82 13.54 -2.12
CA ILE A 252 6.76 13.45 -1.01
C ILE A 252 6.02 13.68 0.30
N SER A 253 6.20 12.77 1.26
CA SER A 253 5.72 12.90 2.62
C SER A 253 6.88 12.84 3.60
N GLU A 254 6.97 13.82 4.49
CA GLU A 254 7.95 13.84 5.58
C GLU A 254 7.23 13.89 6.92
N PHE A 255 7.58 12.97 7.81
CA PHE A 255 6.97 12.91 9.14
C PHE A 255 7.92 12.35 10.19
N THR A 256 7.60 12.58 11.45
CA THR A 256 8.28 11.95 12.57
C THR A 256 7.63 10.61 12.86
N ILE A 257 8.43 9.54 12.92
CA ILE A 257 7.94 8.20 13.21
C ILE A 257 7.42 8.17 14.65
N PRO A 258 6.14 7.80 14.89
CA PRO A 258 5.57 7.75 16.23
C PRO A 258 6.33 6.78 17.14
N ALA A 259 6.36 7.05 18.42
CA ALA A 259 6.91 6.11 19.39
C ALA A 259 6.02 4.86 19.45
N GLN A 260 6.65 3.68 19.55
CA GLN A 260 5.91 2.45 19.78
C GLN A 260 5.38 2.45 21.21
N GLU A 261 4.07 2.26 21.38
CA GLU A 261 3.46 2.25 22.69
C GLU A 261 3.28 0.83 23.21
N ILE A 262 2.70 -0.08 22.42
CA ILE A 262 2.30 -1.42 22.85
C ILE A 262 2.52 -2.44 21.74
N GLN A 263 2.94 -3.67 22.10
CA GLN A 263 2.99 -4.85 21.25
C GLN A 263 2.18 -6.00 21.87
N GLY A 264 1.82 -7.01 21.09
CA GLY A 264 1.17 -8.23 21.54
C GLY A 264 -0.25 -8.01 22.05
N THR A 265 -0.53 -8.49 23.26
CA THR A 265 -1.82 -8.33 23.95
C THR A 265 -1.94 -6.94 24.59
N GLY A 266 -3.13 -6.54 25.03
CA GLY A 266 -3.36 -5.25 25.70
C GLY A 266 -4.14 -4.23 24.88
N PHE A 267 -4.45 -4.54 23.62
CA PHE A 267 -5.32 -3.72 22.79
C PHE A 267 -6.82 -3.99 22.96
N GLY A 268 -7.19 -5.10 23.61
CA GLY A 268 -8.59 -5.47 23.79
C GLY A 268 -9.41 -4.36 24.44
N ASP A 269 -8.87 -3.73 25.46
CA ASP A 269 -9.53 -2.63 26.16
C ASP A 269 -9.68 -1.39 25.28
N LYS A 270 -8.65 -1.03 24.51
CA LYS A 270 -8.70 0.09 23.56
C LYS A 270 -9.72 -0.15 22.43
N ILE A 271 -9.81 -1.37 21.91
CA ILE A 271 -10.81 -1.75 20.91
C ILE A 271 -12.23 -1.67 21.51
N ALA A 272 -12.42 -2.23 22.70
CA ALA A 272 -13.70 -2.20 23.40
C ALA A 272 -14.14 -0.75 23.72
N GLU A 273 -13.20 0.12 24.11
CA GLU A 273 -13.48 1.54 24.36
C GLU A 273 -13.91 2.27 23.09
N GLN A 274 -13.26 2.01 21.96
CA GLN A 274 -13.66 2.60 20.67
C GLN A 274 -15.04 2.11 20.21
N GLU A 275 -15.39 0.85 20.45
CA GLU A 275 -16.71 0.32 20.14
C GLU A 275 -17.79 0.93 21.03
N LYS A 276 -17.52 1.15 22.33
CA LYS A 276 -18.42 1.86 23.25
C LYS A 276 -18.68 3.28 22.80
N ILE A 277 -17.64 4.03 22.40
CA ILE A 277 -17.76 5.38 21.88
C ILE A 277 -18.63 5.41 20.62
N LYS A 278 -18.43 4.48 19.68
CA LYS A 278 -19.26 4.37 18.46
C LYS A 278 -20.74 4.07 18.79
N SER A 279 -20.97 3.20 19.75
CA SER A 279 -22.34 2.86 20.18
C SER A 279 -23.05 4.06 20.83
N GLN A 280 -22.33 4.84 21.63
CA GLN A 280 -22.87 6.06 22.25
C GLN A 280 -23.16 7.15 21.22
N LEU A 281 -22.27 7.34 20.21
CA LEU A 281 -22.50 8.31 19.13
C LEU A 281 -23.71 7.92 18.27
N LYS A 282 -23.93 6.63 17.99
CA LYS A 282 -25.13 6.14 17.29
C LYS A 282 -26.40 6.40 18.10
N LEU A 283 -26.41 6.14 19.41
CA LEU A 283 -27.55 6.42 20.29
C LEU A 283 -27.91 7.92 20.30
N ASN A 284 -26.91 8.79 20.38
CA ASN A 284 -27.11 10.25 20.38
C ASN A 284 -27.58 10.80 19.02
N SER A 285 -27.38 10.09 17.90
CA SER A 285 -27.89 10.47 16.58
C SER A 285 -29.33 10.01 16.33
N ILE A 286 -29.83 9.06 17.10
CA ILE A 286 -31.22 8.55 17.02
C ILE A 286 -32.17 9.36 17.90
N VAL A 287 -31.64 10.10 18.89
CA VAL A 287 -32.40 10.90 19.84
C VAL A 287 -32.53 12.38 19.41
N LYS A 288 -32.00 12.75 18.25
CA LYS A 288 -32.20 14.02 17.57
C LYS A 288 -33.08 13.82 16.33
#